data_68d5317dc6d6058eeea0b5879ebbf980
#
_entry.id   68d5317dc6d6058eeea0b5879ebbf980
#
_cell.length_a   1.000
_cell.length_b   1.000
_cell.length_c   1.000
_cell.angle_alpha   90.00
_cell.angle_beta   90.00
_cell.angle_gamma   90.00
#
_symmetry.space_group_name_H-M   'P 1'
#
loop_
_entity.id
_entity.type
_entity.pdbx_description
1 polymer ?
#
loop_
_entity_poly.entity_id
_entity_poly.type
_entity_poly.pdbx_seq_one_letter_code
_entity_poly.pdbx_strand_id
1 'polypeptide(L)'
;TPQACGKELTDYYCSVDNDILISCGGGEMMCETMNFVDFEKIKSAEPKWYMGYSDNTNFTFLLSTICDTAAVYGPCAGTFGMEPWHESLSDTMDVLTGKTKKLHSYPSWEKDDLKDEGNPYVPYNVTEPSRHVIYPGKEIAQAMQSEMVWKEGETELYIGNENPDVSLKMEGRLVGGCVDCLVNLLGTQFDYVN
;
A
#
# COMPACT_ATOMS: atom_id res chain seq x y z
N THR A 1 15.39 19.68 5.11
CA THR A 1 14.36 20.55 4.52
C THR A 1 13.62 19.79 3.44
N PRO A 2 12.35 20.11 3.12
CA PRO A 2 11.61 19.49 2.03
C PRO A 2 12.36 19.51 0.69
N GLN A 3 13.07 20.61 0.39
CA GLN A 3 13.89 20.73 -0.82
C GLN A 3 15.04 19.70 -0.86
N ALA A 4 15.74 19.52 0.26
CA ALA A 4 16.83 18.56 0.34
C ALA A 4 16.30 17.13 0.19
N CYS A 5 15.19 16.81 0.87
CA CYS A 5 14.57 15.50 0.80
C CYS A 5 14.04 15.19 -0.60
N GLY A 6 13.38 16.15 -1.28
CA GLY A 6 12.87 15.95 -2.64
C GLY A 6 13.99 15.73 -3.66
N LYS A 7 15.08 16.50 -3.54
CA LYS A 7 16.27 16.30 -4.35
C LYS A 7 16.90 14.94 -4.11
N GLU A 8 17.10 14.57 -2.85
CA GLU A 8 17.69 13.28 -2.45
C GLU A 8 16.85 12.11 -2.96
N LEU A 9 15.53 12.17 -2.76
CA LEU A 9 14.60 11.14 -3.27
C LEU A 9 14.72 11.00 -4.80
N THR A 10 14.75 12.12 -5.53
CA THR A 10 14.94 12.12 -6.99
C THR A 10 16.27 11.47 -7.37
N ASP A 11 17.36 11.89 -6.72
CA ASP A 11 18.70 11.42 -7.06
C ASP A 11 18.85 9.91 -6.78
N TYR A 12 18.36 9.42 -5.63
CA TYR A 12 18.40 7.99 -5.32
C TYR A 12 17.46 7.16 -6.21
N TYR A 13 16.27 7.68 -6.52
CA TYR A 13 15.37 6.98 -7.42
C TYR A 13 15.98 6.82 -8.83
N CYS A 14 16.69 7.84 -9.31
CA CYS A 14 17.32 7.82 -10.62
C CYS A 14 18.74 7.23 -10.63
N SER A 15 19.30 6.85 -9.47
CA SER A 15 20.63 6.21 -9.39
C SER A 15 20.61 4.85 -10.03
N VAL A 16 21.69 4.48 -10.69
CA VAL A 16 21.91 3.12 -11.24
C VAL A 16 22.53 2.16 -10.24
N ASP A 17 22.85 2.64 -9.04
CA ASP A 17 23.56 1.88 -8.01
C ASP A 17 22.61 1.12 -7.07
N ASN A 18 21.31 1.23 -7.29
CA ASN A 18 20.28 0.54 -6.49
C ASN A 18 19.10 0.12 -7.35
N ASP A 19 18.45 -0.97 -6.99
CA ASP A 19 17.26 -1.51 -7.66
C ASP A 19 15.97 -1.26 -6.86
N ILE A 20 16.10 -0.99 -5.57
CA ILE A 20 14.99 -0.87 -4.62
C ILE A 20 15.27 0.27 -3.65
N LEU A 21 14.26 1.09 -3.39
CA LEU A 21 14.25 2.05 -2.28
C LEU A 21 13.17 1.65 -1.28
N ILE A 22 13.58 1.50 -0.01
CA ILE A 22 12.67 1.22 1.09
C ILE A 22 12.71 2.42 2.05
N SER A 23 11.55 3.01 2.31
CA SER A 23 11.45 4.10 3.29
C SER A 23 11.82 3.62 4.70
N CYS A 24 12.55 4.43 5.44
CA CYS A 24 12.90 4.12 6.84
C CYS A 24 11.66 4.09 7.75
N GLY A 25 10.66 4.93 7.46
CA GLY A 25 9.44 5.06 8.26
C GLY A 25 8.38 5.93 7.58
N GLY A 26 7.27 6.11 8.26
CA GLY A 26 6.25 7.10 7.91
C GLY A 26 6.65 8.51 8.34
N GLY A 27 5.65 9.37 8.45
CA GLY A 27 5.82 10.78 8.84
C GLY A 27 4.54 11.56 8.57
N GLU A 28 4.68 12.89 8.44
CA GLU A 28 3.55 13.78 8.16
C GLU A 28 3.92 14.89 7.13
N MET A 29 5.17 14.90 6.66
CA MET A 29 5.73 16.04 5.91
C MET A 29 6.06 15.70 4.46
N MET A 30 5.79 14.49 4.01
CA MET A 30 6.16 14.08 2.65
C MET A 30 5.37 14.84 1.58
N CYS A 31 4.14 15.26 1.87
CA CYS A 31 3.36 16.12 0.96
C CYS A 31 4.08 17.42 0.61
N GLU A 32 4.81 18.02 1.55
CA GLU A 32 5.63 19.22 1.28
C GLU A 32 6.86 18.91 0.41
N THR A 33 7.42 17.73 0.58
CA THR A 33 8.59 17.24 -0.17
C THR A 33 8.28 17.03 -1.65
N MET A 34 7.05 16.63 -1.98
CA MET A 34 6.63 16.33 -3.36
C MET A 34 6.82 17.51 -4.32
N ASN A 35 6.71 18.76 -3.83
CA ASN A 35 6.96 19.96 -4.64
C ASN A 35 8.41 20.08 -5.15
N PHE A 36 9.33 19.34 -4.57
CA PHE A 36 10.77 19.39 -4.88
C PHE A 36 11.28 18.07 -5.49
N VAL A 37 10.40 17.14 -5.78
CA VAL A 37 10.69 15.91 -6.52
C VAL A 37 10.60 16.21 -8.02
N ASP A 38 11.61 15.81 -8.77
CA ASP A 38 11.62 15.91 -10.22
C ASP A 38 10.97 14.67 -10.86
N PHE A 39 9.63 14.70 -10.95
CA PHE A 39 8.85 13.59 -11.52
C PHE A 39 9.14 13.35 -13.00
N GLU A 40 9.55 14.38 -13.77
CA GLU A 40 9.90 14.18 -15.18
C GLU A 40 11.22 13.39 -15.29
N LYS A 41 12.18 13.68 -14.43
CA LYS A 41 13.42 12.91 -14.35
C LYS A 41 13.15 11.45 -13.93
N ILE A 42 12.31 11.25 -12.91
CA ILE A 42 11.90 9.92 -12.42
C ILE A 42 11.20 9.13 -13.52
N LYS A 43 10.26 9.73 -14.24
CA LYS A 43 9.52 9.12 -15.33
C LYS A 43 10.42 8.67 -16.48
N SER A 44 11.55 9.35 -16.67
CA SER A 44 12.53 9.05 -17.73
C SER A 44 13.61 8.06 -17.27
N ALA A 45 13.66 7.73 -15.99
CA ALA A 45 14.62 6.78 -15.43
C ALA A 45 14.15 5.32 -15.61
N GLU A 46 15.07 4.37 -15.44
CA GLU A 46 14.70 2.95 -15.36
C GLU A 46 13.79 2.73 -14.14
N PRO A 47 12.62 2.07 -14.31
CA PRO A 47 11.71 1.78 -13.23
C PRO A 47 12.36 0.95 -12.13
N LYS A 48 12.09 1.30 -10.87
CA LYS A 48 12.51 0.53 -9.72
C LYS A 48 11.44 0.50 -8.64
N TRP A 49 11.55 -0.44 -7.72
CA TRP A 49 10.65 -0.49 -6.60
C TRP A 49 10.93 0.64 -5.60
N TYR A 50 9.88 1.37 -5.27
CA TYR A 50 9.82 2.18 -4.05
C TYR A 50 8.79 1.56 -3.12
N MET A 51 9.12 1.40 -1.84
CA MET A 51 8.26 0.82 -0.83
C MET A 51 8.20 1.65 0.44
N GLY A 52 6.99 1.81 0.95
CA GLY A 52 6.66 2.43 2.23
C GLY A 52 5.15 2.55 2.41
N TYR A 53 4.70 2.82 3.62
CA TYR A 53 3.28 3.02 3.95
C TYR A 53 3.07 4.35 4.67
N SER A 54 1.83 4.67 5.05
CA SER A 54 1.47 5.91 5.74
C SER A 54 1.83 7.14 4.89
N ASP A 55 2.66 8.06 5.38
CA ASP A 55 3.08 9.29 4.69
C ASP A 55 3.72 9.02 3.32
N ASN A 56 4.34 7.84 3.14
CA ASN A 56 4.87 7.41 1.85
C ASN A 56 3.81 7.26 0.75
N THR A 57 2.52 7.28 1.10
CA THR A 57 1.41 7.37 0.14
C THR A 57 1.62 8.49 -0.85
N ASN A 58 2.09 9.64 -0.39
CA ASN A 58 2.33 10.79 -1.25
C ASN A 58 3.22 10.44 -2.46
N PHE A 59 4.29 9.68 -2.25
CA PHE A 59 5.18 9.31 -3.35
C PHE A 59 4.71 8.06 -4.09
N THR A 60 4.23 7.01 -3.41
CA THR A 60 3.75 5.79 -4.07
C THR A 60 2.56 6.06 -4.99
N PHE A 61 1.65 6.95 -4.56
CA PHE A 61 0.51 7.38 -5.37
C PHE A 61 0.96 8.15 -6.62
N LEU A 62 1.90 9.10 -6.46
CA LEU A 62 2.38 9.92 -7.58
C LEU A 62 3.28 9.15 -8.54
N LEU A 63 4.03 8.14 -8.08
CA LEU A 63 4.72 7.21 -8.97
C LEU A 63 3.72 6.49 -9.90
N SER A 64 2.59 6.05 -9.35
CA SER A 64 1.58 5.33 -10.13
C SER A 64 0.80 6.24 -11.06
N THR A 65 0.51 7.48 -10.67
CA THR A 65 -0.37 8.40 -11.42
C THR A 65 0.40 9.30 -12.39
N ILE A 66 1.56 9.82 -12.02
CA ILE A 66 2.38 10.70 -12.86
C ILE A 66 3.37 9.90 -13.71
N CYS A 67 4.09 8.95 -13.07
CA CYS A 67 5.19 8.26 -13.72
C CYS A 67 4.78 6.94 -14.39
N ASP A 68 3.53 6.51 -14.26
CA ASP A 68 3.03 5.23 -14.77
C ASP A 68 3.86 4.03 -14.29
N THR A 69 4.39 4.12 -13.08
CA THR A 69 5.29 3.13 -12.49
C THR A 69 4.69 2.55 -11.22
N ALA A 70 4.72 1.23 -11.11
CA ALA A 70 4.23 0.55 -9.91
C ALA A 70 5.12 0.84 -8.70
N ALA A 71 4.48 0.98 -7.53
CA ALA A 71 5.12 1.10 -6.23
C ALA A 71 4.53 0.09 -5.26
N VAL A 72 5.20 -0.17 -4.16
CA VAL A 72 4.72 -1.08 -3.11
C VAL A 72 4.25 -0.26 -1.91
N TYR A 73 2.95 -0.24 -1.67
CA TYR A 73 2.42 0.21 -0.39
C TYR A 73 2.60 -0.91 0.64
N GLY A 74 3.69 -0.86 1.38
CA GLY A 74 4.14 -1.97 2.20
C GLY A 74 5.07 -1.53 3.33
N PRO A 75 5.64 -2.51 4.08
CA PRO A 75 6.41 -2.21 5.29
C PRO A 75 7.60 -1.28 5.04
N CYS A 76 7.84 -0.37 5.99
CA CYS A 76 9.07 0.41 6.04
C CYS A 76 10.24 -0.43 6.57
N ALA A 77 11.46 0.03 6.35
CA ALA A 77 12.68 -0.70 6.71
C ALA A 77 12.74 -1.13 8.18
N GLY A 78 12.24 -0.30 9.11
CA GLY A 78 12.21 -0.63 10.52
C GLY A 78 11.37 -1.86 10.88
N THR A 79 10.40 -2.22 10.04
CA THR A 79 9.55 -3.40 10.27
C THR A 79 10.34 -4.72 10.09
N PHE A 80 11.37 -4.71 9.25
CA PHE A 80 12.22 -5.89 9.00
C PHE A 80 13.17 -6.23 10.16
N GLY A 81 13.19 -5.40 11.22
CA GLY A 81 13.86 -5.75 12.47
C GLY A 81 13.10 -6.78 13.32
N MET A 82 11.87 -7.11 12.95
CA MET A 82 11.05 -8.12 13.64
C MET A 82 11.73 -9.50 13.66
N GLU A 83 11.65 -10.20 14.77
CA GLU A 83 12.25 -11.55 14.94
C GLU A 83 11.32 -12.47 15.74
N PRO A 84 10.83 -13.61 15.19
CA PRO A 84 10.95 -14.00 13.78
C PRO A 84 10.09 -13.15 12.84
N TRP A 85 10.45 -13.13 11.57
CA TRP A 85 9.61 -12.45 10.57
C TRP A 85 8.23 -13.09 10.47
N HIS A 86 7.22 -12.25 10.42
CA HIS A 86 5.90 -12.67 9.95
C HIS A 86 5.95 -12.99 8.46
N GLU A 87 5.11 -13.94 8.00
CA GLU A 87 5.10 -14.37 6.59
C GLU A 87 4.92 -13.19 5.60
N SER A 88 4.17 -12.15 5.97
CA SER A 88 4.00 -10.95 5.13
C SER A 88 5.31 -10.23 4.78
N LEU A 89 6.32 -10.30 5.64
CA LEU A 89 7.63 -9.71 5.35
C LEU A 89 8.40 -10.56 4.34
N SER A 90 8.32 -11.88 4.46
CA SER A 90 8.90 -12.81 3.49
C SER A 90 8.25 -12.64 2.12
N ASP A 91 6.91 -12.58 2.06
CA ASP A 91 6.16 -12.35 0.84
C ASP A 91 6.50 -11.00 0.20
N THR A 92 6.66 -9.96 1.01
CA THR A 92 7.09 -8.64 0.54
C THR A 92 8.47 -8.72 -0.13
N MET A 93 9.43 -9.39 0.49
CA MET A 93 10.76 -9.60 -0.11
C MET A 93 10.70 -10.43 -1.39
N ASP A 94 9.82 -11.41 -1.44
CA ASP A 94 9.63 -12.22 -2.64
C ASP A 94 9.02 -11.44 -3.80
N VAL A 95 8.14 -10.45 -3.54
CA VAL A 95 7.68 -9.49 -4.55
C VAL A 95 8.82 -8.60 -5.01
N LEU A 96 9.52 -7.95 -4.09
CA LEU A 96 10.61 -7.01 -4.41
C LEU A 96 11.75 -7.67 -5.20
N THR A 97 12.02 -8.94 -4.92
CA THR A 97 13.07 -9.73 -5.62
C THR A 97 12.55 -10.46 -6.86
N GLY A 98 11.27 -10.30 -7.21
CA GLY A 98 10.68 -10.89 -8.41
C GLY A 98 10.41 -12.40 -8.32
N LYS A 99 10.55 -13.01 -7.15
CA LYS A 99 10.25 -14.45 -6.96
C LYS A 99 8.76 -14.74 -7.05
N THR A 100 7.91 -13.81 -6.64
CA THR A 100 6.45 -13.91 -6.79
C THR A 100 5.85 -12.65 -7.41
N LYS A 101 4.73 -12.85 -8.10
CA LYS A 101 3.86 -11.76 -8.59
C LYS A 101 2.45 -11.85 -8.01
N LYS A 102 2.26 -12.72 -7.02
CA LYS A 102 0.97 -12.96 -6.38
C LYS A 102 1.13 -12.87 -4.88
N LEU A 103 0.23 -12.13 -4.27
CA LEU A 103 0.07 -12.07 -2.82
C LEU A 103 -1.30 -12.64 -2.46
N HIS A 104 -1.43 -13.13 -1.24
CA HIS A 104 -2.68 -13.53 -0.64
C HIS A 104 -3.00 -12.64 0.57
N SER A 105 -4.25 -12.62 0.98
CA SER A 105 -4.62 -12.00 2.24
C SER A 105 -4.28 -12.94 3.40
N TYR A 106 -3.94 -12.35 4.55
CA TYR A 106 -3.61 -13.11 5.76
C TYR A 106 -4.89 -13.34 6.57
N PRO A 107 -4.99 -14.52 7.23
CA PRO A 107 -6.22 -14.90 7.94
C PRO A 107 -6.46 -14.09 9.22
N SER A 108 -5.43 -13.40 9.72
CA SER A 108 -5.50 -12.62 10.96
C SER A 108 -4.74 -11.31 10.83
N TRP A 109 -5.07 -10.36 11.71
CA TRP A 109 -4.41 -9.08 11.82
C TRP A 109 -4.10 -8.73 13.27
N GLU A 110 -3.18 -7.79 13.46
CA GLU A 110 -2.74 -7.29 14.76
C GLU A 110 -3.66 -6.16 15.21
N LYS A 111 -4.34 -6.35 16.33
CA LYS A 111 -5.14 -5.32 16.95
C LYS A 111 -4.32 -4.45 17.90
N ASP A 112 -3.52 -5.10 18.74
CA ASP A 112 -2.72 -4.45 19.76
C ASP A 112 -1.24 -4.70 19.46
N ASP A 113 -0.52 -3.64 19.05
CA ASP A 113 0.93 -3.68 18.86
C ASP A 113 1.62 -3.85 20.22
N LEU A 114 2.45 -4.89 20.33
CA LEU A 114 3.25 -5.17 21.53
C LEU A 114 4.68 -4.60 21.45
N LYS A 115 5.00 -3.93 20.35
CA LYS A 115 6.31 -3.33 20.12
C LYS A 115 6.47 -2.06 20.96
N ASP A 116 7.57 -2.02 21.73
CA ASP A 116 7.97 -0.86 22.51
C ASP A 116 9.50 -0.68 22.50
N GLU A 117 10.01 0.33 23.21
CA GLU A 117 11.45 0.59 23.30
C GLU A 117 12.23 -0.54 23.98
N GLY A 118 11.62 -1.28 24.92
CA GLY A 118 12.22 -2.42 25.60
C GLY A 118 12.17 -3.71 24.79
N ASN A 119 11.27 -3.78 23.81
CA ASN A 119 11.04 -4.96 22.98
C ASN A 119 10.81 -4.59 21.50
N PRO A 120 11.82 -4.00 20.84
CA PRO A 120 11.67 -3.42 19.49
C PRO A 120 11.55 -4.46 18.37
N TYR A 121 11.83 -5.73 18.65
CA TYR A 121 11.87 -6.81 17.65
C TYR A 121 10.70 -7.79 17.77
N VAL A 122 9.73 -7.51 18.64
CA VAL A 122 8.59 -8.39 18.85
C VAL A 122 7.80 -8.60 17.54
N PRO A 123 7.43 -9.86 17.23
CA PRO A 123 6.59 -10.15 16.07
C PRO A 123 5.20 -9.54 16.18
N TYR A 124 4.50 -9.43 15.05
CA TYR A 124 3.09 -9.03 15.04
C TYR A 124 2.24 -9.92 15.97
N ASN A 125 1.43 -9.28 16.78
CA ASN A 125 0.46 -9.91 17.67
C ASN A 125 -0.87 -10.18 16.94
N VAL A 126 -0.83 -11.07 15.94
CA VAL A 126 -1.96 -11.38 15.04
C VAL A 126 -3.03 -12.22 15.74
N THR A 127 -3.86 -11.58 16.54
CA THR A 127 -4.90 -12.23 17.37
C THR A 127 -6.30 -12.16 16.78
N GLU A 128 -6.57 -11.20 15.90
CA GLU A 128 -7.92 -10.97 15.37
C GLU A 128 -8.10 -11.56 13.97
N PRO A 129 -9.22 -12.23 13.69
CA PRO A 129 -9.49 -12.75 12.36
C PRO A 129 -9.71 -11.60 11.35
N SER A 130 -9.09 -11.74 10.16
CA SER A 130 -9.34 -10.83 9.05
C SER A 130 -10.75 -11.05 8.51
N ARG A 131 -11.49 -9.96 8.32
CA ARG A 131 -12.83 -9.95 7.72
C ARG A 131 -12.85 -8.97 6.56
N HIS A 132 -13.46 -9.36 5.49
CA HIS A 132 -13.61 -8.53 4.32
C HIS A 132 -15.10 -8.25 4.09
N VAL A 133 -15.47 -6.97 4.05
CA VAL A 133 -16.81 -6.51 3.73
C VAL A 133 -16.76 -5.77 2.41
N ILE A 134 -17.58 -6.15 1.46
CA ILE A 134 -17.69 -5.48 0.18
C ILE A 134 -19.02 -4.73 0.15
N TYR A 135 -18.95 -3.44 -0.15
CA TYR A 135 -20.10 -2.58 -0.42
C TYR A 135 -20.19 -2.37 -1.94
N PRO A 136 -20.89 -3.24 -2.67
CA PRO A 136 -20.99 -3.09 -4.11
C PRO A 136 -21.83 -1.85 -4.45
N GLY A 137 -21.38 -1.03 -5.40
CA GLY A 137 -22.22 -0.02 -6.01
C GLY A 137 -23.45 -0.66 -6.65
N LYS A 138 -24.53 0.12 -6.88
CA LYS A 138 -25.81 -0.41 -7.37
C LYS A 138 -25.69 -1.27 -8.63
N GLU A 139 -24.80 -0.91 -9.55
CA GLU A 139 -24.57 -1.65 -10.80
C GLU A 139 -23.90 -3.00 -10.56
N ILE A 140 -22.92 -3.04 -9.65
CA ILE A 140 -22.23 -4.27 -9.24
C ILE A 140 -23.19 -5.17 -8.45
N ALA A 141 -24.00 -4.59 -7.55
CA ALA A 141 -25.02 -5.31 -6.81
C ALA A 141 -26.06 -5.97 -7.73
N GLN A 142 -26.47 -5.31 -8.81
CA GLN A 142 -27.38 -5.87 -9.79
C GLN A 142 -26.76 -7.02 -10.60
N ALA A 143 -25.48 -6.90 -10.98
CA ALA A 143 -24.76 -7.96 -11.68
C ALA A 143 -24.52 -9.18 -10.76
N MET A 144 -24.28 -8.96 -9.48
CA MET A 144 -24.04 -10.01 -8.48
C MET A 144 -25.33 -10.67 -7.98
N GLN A 145 -26.47 -10.02 -8.07
CA GLN A 145 -27.78 -10.59 -7.65
C GLN A 145 -28.17 -11.88 -8.37
N SER A 146 -27.61 -12.16 -9.55
CA SER A 146 -27.84 -13.41 -10.26
C SER A 146 -27.10 -14.61 -9.66
N GLU A 147 -26.06 -14.37 -8.83
CA GLU A 147 -25.18 -15.41 -8.29
C GLU A 147 -25.14 -15.47 -6.76
N MET A 148 -25.81 -14.52 -6.08
CA MET A 148 -25.70 -14.34 -4.63
C MET A 148 -27.06 -14.33 -3.96
N VAL A 149 -27.19 -15.06 -2.88
CA VAL A 149 -28.37 -15.03 -1.99
C VAL A 149 -28.24 -13.82 -1.07
N TRP A 150 -28.81 -12.70 -1.46
CA TRP A 150 -29.00 -11.55 -0.57
C TRP A 150 -30.18 -11.81 0.35
N LYS A 151 -30.03 -11.52 1.62
CA LYS A 151 -31.18 -11.31 2.48
C LYS A 151 -31.71 -9.91 2.27
N GLU A 152 -33.01 -9.78 2.10
CA GLU A 152 -33.69 -8.49 1.89
C GLU A 152 -33.33 -7.52 3.02
N GLY A 153 -32.69 -6.39 2.70
CA GLY A 153 -32.21 -5.38 3.65
C GLY A 153 -30.74 -5.40 4.00
N GLU A 154 -29.95 -6.39 3.54
CA GLU A 154 -28.51 -6.41 3.74
C GLU A 154 -27.78 -5.66 2.60
N THR A 155 -26.99 -4.66 2.96
CA THR A 155 -26.14 -3.90 2.03
C THR A 155 -24.67 -4.32 2.10
N GLU A 156 -24.33 -5.27 2.96
CA GLU A 156 -22.99 -5.70 3.25
C GLU A 156 -22.75 -7.13 2.73
N LEU A 157 -21.68 -7.31 1.99
CA LEU A 157 -21.21 -8.61 1.53
C LEU A 157 -19.98 -9.03 2.31
N TYR A 158 -20.10 -10.11 3.07
CA TYR A 158 -18.99 -10.70 3.79
C TYR A 158 -18.29 -11.75 2.92
N ILE A 159 -16.98 -11.63 2.76
CA ILE A 159 -16.12 -12.61 2.08
C ILE A 159 -15.19 -13.27 3.10
N GLY A 160 -14.94 -14.55 2.95
CA GLY A 160 -14.03 -15.31 3.79
C GLY A 160 -14.74 -16.39 4.61
N ASN A 161 -14.29 -16.65 5.84
CA ASN A 161 -14.79 -17.75 6.66
C ASN A 161 -16.31 -17.73 6.93
N GLU A 162 -16.93 -16.56 6.84
CA GLU A 162 -18.38 -16.40 7.04
C GLU A 162 -19.20 -16.71 5.77
N ASN A 163 -18.55 -16.65 4.59
CA ASN A 163 -19.20 -16.88 3.31
C ASN A 163 -18.21 -17.50 2.30
N PRO A 164 -17.77 -18.75 2.50
CA PRO A 164 -16.68 -19.35 1.72
C PRO A 164 -17.03 -19.55 0.24
N ASP A 165 -18.31 -19.54 -0.12
CA ASP A 165 -18.78 -19.72 -1.49
C ASP A 165 -18.80 -18.42 -2.31
N VAL A 166 -18.49 -17.29 -1.67
CA VAL A 166 -18.48 -15.99 -2.34
C VAL A 166 -17.06 -15.65 -2.74
N SER A 167 -16.82 -15.51 -4.03
CA SER A 167 -15.59 -14.99 -4.59
C SER A 167 -15.87 -13.78 -5.47
N LEU A 168 -15.10 -12.69 -5.28
CA LEU A 168 -15.13 -11.54 -6.15
C LEU A 168 -13.82 -11.47 -6.92
N LYS A 169 -13.90 -11.50 -8.25
CA LYS A 169 -12.75 -11.26 -9.12
C LYS A 169 -12.84 -9.84 -9.66
N MET A 170 -11.82 -9.04 -9.37
CA MET A 170 -11.62 -7.72 -9.97
C MET A 170 -10.31 -7.71 -10.72
N GLU A 171 -10.27 -6.99 -11.83
CA GLU A 171 -9.07 -6.83 -12.64
C GLU A 171 -8.89 -5.35 -12.96
N GLY A 172 -7.69 -4.84 -12.74
CA GLY A 172 -7.37 -3.44 -12.98
C GLY A 172 -6.09 -3.02 -12.27
N ARG A 173 -5.73 -1.77 -12.45
CA ARG A 173 -4.63 -1.13 -11.73
C ARG A 173 -5.12 -0.73 -10.34
N LEU A 174 -4.40 -1.14 -9.31
CA LEU A 174 -4.64 -0.67 -7.94
C LEU A 174 -3.99 0.70 -7.76
N VAL A 175 -4.77 1.64 -7.29
CA VAL A 175 -4.34 3.00 -6.93
C VAL A 175 -4.91 3.31 -5.55
N GLY A 176 -4.08 3.84 -4.65
CA GLY A 176 -4.54 4.15 -3.29
C GLY A 176 -3.40 4.37 -2.31
N GLY A 177 -3.72 4.20 -1.03
CA GLY A 177 -2.81 4.41 0.09
C GLY A 177 -3.56 4.90 1.33
N CYS A 178 -2.88 5.63 2.20
CA CYS A 178 -3.48 6.28 3.37
C CYS A 178 -4.40 7.43 2.93
N VAL A 179 -5.67 7.37 3.30
CA VAL A 179 -6.67 8.38 2.92
C VAL A 179 -6.31 9.76 3.45
N ASP A 180 -5.79 9.85 4.69
CA ASP A 180 -5.37 11.12 5.30
C ASP A 180 -4.24 11.78 4.50
N CYS A 181 -3.34 11.00 3.90
CA CYS A 181 -2.30 11.52 3.03
C CYS A 181 -2.85 11.95 1.67
N LEU A 182 -3.78 11.18 1.09
CA LEU A 182 -4.41 11.51 -0.19
C LEU A 182 -5.22 12.81 -0.10
N VAL A 183 -5.89 13.06 1.02
CA VAL A 183 -6.62 14.33 1.27
C VAL A 183 -5.69 15.54 1.17
N ASN A 184 -4.43 15.43 1.58
CA ASN A 184 -3.46 16.51 1.50
C ASN A 184 -3.05 16.86 0.05
N LEU A 185 -3.32 15.98 -0.90
CA LEU A 185 -3.04 16.21 -2.33
C LEU A 185 -4.21 16.90 -3.05
N LEU A 186 -5.43 16.86 -2.48
CA LEU A 186 -6.62 17.45 -3.10
C LEU A 186 -6.47 18.96 -3.30
N GLY A 187 -6.84 19.43 -4.48
CA GLY A 187 -6.75 20.85 -4.86
C GLY A 187 -5.33 21.38 -5.06
N THR A 188 -4.31 20.52 -4.99
CA THR A 188 -2.92 20.86 -5.32
C THR A 188 -2.61 20.48 -6.78
N GLN A 189 -1.38 20.78 -7.25
CA GLN A 189 -0.90 20.30 -8.55
C GLN A 189 -0.80 18.75 -8.63
N PHE A 190 -0.94 18.06 -7.52
CA PHE A 190 -0.86 16.59 -7.39
C PHE A 190 -2.25 15.95 -7.18
N ASP A 191 -3.32 16.69 -7.43
CA ASP A 191 -4.69 16.17 -7.34
C ASP A 191 -5.02 15.26 -8.53
N TYR A 192 -4.64 14.00 -8.42
CA TYR A 192 -4.95 12.92 -9.38
C TYR A 192 -6.00 11.94 -8.84
N VAL A 193 -6.76 12.38 -7.81
CA VAL A 193 -7.84 11.58 -7.22
C VAL A 193 -9.15 11.73 -8.00
N ASN A 194 -9.33 12.86 -8.74
CA ASN A 194 -10.51 13.20 -9.51
C ASN A 194 -10.44 12.76 -10.96
#